data_675f585fb7e0f96d4405c2629b0e7266
#
_entry.id   675f585fb7e0f96d4405c2629b0e7266
#
_cell.length_a   1.000
_cell.length_b   1.000
_cell.length_c   1.000
_cell.angle_alpha   90.00
_cell.angle_beta   90.00
_cell.angle_gamma   90.00
#
_symmetry.space_group_name_H-M   'P 1'
#
loop_
_entity.id
_entity.type
_entity.pdbx_description
1 polymer ?
#
loop_
_entity_poly.entity_id
_entity_poly.type
_entity_poly.pdbx_seq_one_letter_code
_entity_poly.pdbx_strand_id
1 'polypeptide(L)'
;SISITAGKTQGSENNDNGGSITVNAGMAATGNGGNIDIATGYSESTSSGSFSFTTPNAGSGNGVSGGFKFSTGTSSAGVSGSFSMSSGNSNGGDSGSFIIKNQGASGGFAFTSGNSNNGDSGSYLLTTGNAVGGKSGSMLISTDTATSGDGGVFELNVGDTPGADGNGGSVVITAGNTNDGSSNN
;
A
#
# COMPACT_ATOMS: atom_id res chain seq x y z
N SER A 1 -21.18 -19.00 -14.55
CA SER A 1 -20.92 -17.95 -13.56
C SER A 1 -21.62 -18.24 -12.24
N ILE A 2 -21.01 -17.87 -11.14
CA ILE A 2 -21.60 -17.91 -9.80
C ILE A 2 -21.82 -16.45 -9.37
N SER A 3 -23.03 -16.11 -8.87
CA SER A 3 -23.32 -14.80 -8.33
C SER A 3 -23.83 -14.94 -6.89
N ILE A 4 -23.21 -14.21 -5.97
CA ILE A 4 -23.63 -14.14 -4.57
C ILE A 4 -24.05 -12.71 -4.31
N THR A 5 -25.33 -12.48 -3.98
CA THR A 5 -25.90 -11.15 -3.80
C THR A 5 -26.67 -11.09 -2.49
N ALA A 6 -26.35 -10.11 -1.65
CA ALA A 6 -27.16 -9.83 -0.46
C ALA A 6 -28.45 -9.08 -0.83
N GLY A 7 -29.46 -9.18 0.03
CA GLY A 7 -30.77 -8.58 -0.20
C GLY A 7 -30.70 -7.05 -0.29
N LYS A 8 -31.53 -6.50 -1.15
CA LYS A 8 -31.78 -5.05 -1.29
C LYS A 8 -33.01 -4.66 -0.49
N THR A 9 -32.97 -3.56 0.24
CA THR A 9 -34.17 -2.92 0.81
C THR A 9 -34.76 -1.91 -0.17
N GLN A 10 -36.06 -1.74 -0.14
CA GLN A 10 -36.83 -0.78 -0.96
C GLN A 10 -37.70 0.14 -0.12
N GLY A 11 -37.53 0.14 1.20
CA GLY A 11 -38.26 0.99 2.11
C GLY A 11 -37.88 2.47 1.98
N SER A 12 -38.76 3.35 2.47
CA SER A 12 -38.55 4.79 2.55
C SER A 12 -38.16 5.28 3.96
N GLU A 13 -38.00 4.35 4.89
CA GLU A 13 -37.66 4.66 6.29
C GLU A 13 -36.15 4.84 6.46
N ASN A 14 -35.72 5.78 7.34
CA ASN A 14 -34.32 6.17 7.52
C ASN A 14 -33.39 5.07 8.12
N ASN A 15 -33.91 3.86 8.39
CA ASN A 15 -33.16 2.75 8.97
C ASN A 15 -33.13 1.49 8.08
N ASP A 16 -33.51 1.59 6.83
CA ASP A 16 -33.49 0.47 5.90
C ASP A 16 -32.05 0.19 5.40
N ASN A 17 -31.38 -0.76 6.03
CA ASN A 17 -30.05 -1.20 5.65
C ASN A 17 -30.09 -2.39 4.68
N GLY A 18 -29.26 -2.37 3.65
CA GLY A 18 -29.07 -3.52 2.77
C GLY A 18 -28.46 -4.72 3.50
N GLY A 19 -28.63 -5.92 2.94
CA GLY A 19 -28.07 -7.15 3.49
C GLY A 19 -26.53 -7.17 3.41
N SER A 20 -25.91 -7.93 4.30
CA SER A 20 -24.45 -8.14 4.34
C SER A 20 -24.04 -9.49 3.76
N ILE A 21 -22.83 -9.58 3.21
CA ILE A 21 -22.16 -10.83 2.87
C ILE A 21 -20.94 -10.96 3.79
N THR A 22 -20.84 -12.07 4.53
CA THR A 22 -19.71 -12.35 5.42
C THR A 22 -19.08 -13.69 5.05
N VAL A 23 -17.77 -13.71 4.86
CA VAL A 23 -16.98 -14.91 4.56
C VAL A 23 -15.93 -15.10 5.65
N ASN A 24 -16.04 -16.18 6.43
CA ASN A 24 -15.12 -16.51 7.51
C ASN A 24 -14.55 -17.91 7.32
N ALA A 25 -13.26 -18.08 7.50
CA ALA A 25 -12.66 -19.38 7.68
C ALA A 25 -12.86 -19.91 9.10
N GLY A 26 -12.72 -21.22 9.30
CA GLY A 26 -12.94 -21.87 10.59
C GLY A 26 -11.85 -21.54 11.62
N MET A 27 -12.25 -21.44 12.86
CA MET A 27 -11.38 -21.34 14.02
C MET A 27 -10.90 -22.75 14.45
N ALA A 28 -9.66 -22.86 14.91
CA ALA A 28 -9.15 -24.06 15.56
C ALA A 28 -8.87 -23.79 17.04
N ALA A 29 -9.18 -24.75 17.91
CA ALA A 29 -8.94 -24.63 19.35
C ALA A 29 -7.45 -24.88 19.71
N THR A 30 -6.76 -25.78 19.01
CA THR A 30 -5.39 -26.21 19.33
C THR A 30 -4.46 -26.27 18.10
N GLY A 31 -4.96 -26.06 16.89
CA GLY A 31 -4.20 -26.09 15.65
C GLY A 31 -4.25 -24.74 14.94
N ASN A 32 -3.86 -24.73 13.67
CA ASN A 32 -3.96 -23.54 12.83
C ASN A 32 -5.41 -23.30 12.39
N GLY A 33 -5.84 -22.05 12.34
CA GLY A 33 -7.12 -21.67 11.74
C GLY A 33 -7.15 -21.95 10.22
N GLY A 34 -8.34 -21.93 9.63
CA GLY A 34 -8.54 -22.15 8.21
C GLY A 34 -8.10 -20.95 7.36
N ASN A 35 -7.82 -21.18 6.08
CA ASN A 35 -7.48 -20.15 5.09
C ASN A 35 -8.69 -19.72 4.29
N ILE A 36 -8.63 -18.51 3.71
CA ILE A 36 -9.49 -18.05 2.62
C ILE A 36 -8.56 -17.75 1.43
N ASP A 37 -8.69 -18.52 0.35
CA ASP A 37 -7.92 -18.34 -0.87
C ASP A 37 -8.84 -17.89 -2.00
N ILE A 38 -8.51 -16.76 -2.64
CA ILE A 38 -9.29 -16.19 -3.74
C ILE A 38 -8.33 -15.96 -4.92
N ALA A 39 -8.57 -16.65 -6.03
CA ALA A 39 -7.76 -16.54 -7.23
C ALA A 39 -8.64 -16.38 -8.46
N THR A 40 -8.16 -15.63 -9.44
CA THR A 40 -8.77 -15.57 -10.78
C THR A 40 -8.28 -16.70 -11.65
N GLY A 41 -9.05 -17.04 -12.69
CA GLY A 41 -8.66 -18.07 -13.66
C GLY A 41 -7.47 -17.62 -14.52
N TYR A 42 -6.59 -18.55 -14.85
CA TYR A 42 -5.54 -18.34 -15.84
C TYR A 42 -6.00 -18.78 -17.23
N SER A 43 -5.28 -18.38 -18.26
CA SER A 43 -5.45 -18.86 -19.64
C SER A 43 -4.12 -19.40 -20.18
N GLU A 44 -4.17 -20.53 -20.88
CA GLU A 44 -2.99 -21.10 -21.54
C GLU A 44 -2.57 -20.36 -22.81
N SER A 45 -3.49 -19.61 -23.42
CA SER A 45 -3.26 -18.99 -24.73
C SER A 45 -3.56 -17.49 -24.81
N THR A 46 -4.17 -16.92 -23.79
CA THR A 46 -4.58 -15.51 -23.76
C THR A 46 -4.39 -14.90 -22.37
N SER A 47 -5.14 -13.86 -22.03
CA SER A 47 -5.03 -13.17 -20.75
C SER A 47 -5.75 -13.90 -19.61
N SER A 48 -5.21 -13.87 -18.41
CA SER A 48 -5.87 -14.32 -17.19
C SER A 48 -7.02 -13.38 -16.80
N GLY A 49 -7.87 -13.84 -15.87
CA GLY A 49 -8.97 -13.04 -15.32
C GLY A 49 -8.49 -11.88 -14.45
N SER A 50 -9.35 -10.87 -14.29
CA SER A 50 -9.13 -9.73 -13.39
C SER A 50 -9.80 -9.95 -12.04
N PHE A 51 -9.20 -9.39 -10.98
CA PHE A 51 -9.76 -9.33 -9.65
C PHE A 51 -10.04 -7.86 -9.28
N SER A 52 -11.26 -7.55 -8.82
CA SER A 52 -11.68 -6.17 -8.49
C SER A 52 -12.41 -6.09 -7.16
N PHE A 53 -11.96 -5.18 -6.30
CA PHE A 53 -12.70 -4.73 -5.11
C PHE A 53 -13.09 -3.27 -5.27
N THR A 54 -14.35 -2.94 -5.10
CA THR A 54 -14.85 -1.57 -5.24
C THR A 54 -15.88 -1.29 -4.17
N THR A 55 -15.77 -0.15 -3.49
CA THR A 55 -16.84 0.42 -2.68
C THR A 55 -17.62 1.40 -3.56
N PRO A 56 -18.96 1.25 -3.68
CA PRO A 56 -19.78 2.16 -4.48
C PRO A 56 -19.75 3.59 -3.97
N ASN A 57 -20.08 4.53 -4.86
CA ASN A 57 -20.27 5.93 -4.47
C ASN A 57 -21.42 6.06 -3.48
N ALA A 58 -21.30 7.01 -2.56
CA ALA A 58 -22.44 7.43 -1.75
C ALA A 58 -23.53 8.06 -2.62
N GLY A 59 -24.76 8.01 -2.15
CA GLY A 59 -25.90 8.67 -2.79
C GLY A 59 -25.77 10.19 -2.82
N SER A 60 -26.71 10.88 -3.47
CA SER A 60 -26.74 12.34 -3.64
C SER A 60 -27.00 13.14 -2.35
N GLY A 61 -27.27 12.48 -1.22
CA GLY A 61 -27.36 13.10 0.10
C GLY A 61 -25.98 13.34 0.72
N ASN A 62 -25.94 13.70 1.99
CA ASN A 62 -24.70 13.93 2.75
C ASN A 62 -23.98 12.63 3.21
N GLY A 63 -24.20 11.51 2.51
CA GLY A 63 -23.56 10.24 2.81
C GLY A 63 -22.10 10.19 2.39
N VAL A 64 -21.30 9.34 3.06
CA VAL A 64 -19.92 9.03 2.68
C VAL A 64 -19.86 7.64 2.04
N SER A 65 -18.94 7.42 1.10
CA SER A 65 -18.70 6.11 0.51
C SER A 65 -18.14 5.14 1.54
N GLY A 66 -18.30 3.83 1.29
CA GLY A 66 -17.73 2.79 2.16
C GLY A 66 -16.20 2.84 2.20
N GLY A 67 -15.63 2.50 3.35
CA GLY A 67 -14.19 2.34 3.52
C GLY A 67 -13.69 0.98 3.01
N PHE A 68 -12.40 0.91 2.70
CA PHE A 68 -11.68 -0.31 2.36
C PHE A 68 -10.50 -0.48 3.31
N LYS A 69 -10.40 -1.63 3.99
CA LYS A 69 -9.38 -1.87 5.02
C LYS A 69 -8.70 -3.23 4.85
N PHE A 70 -7.37 -3.24 4.83
CA PHE A 70 -6.54 -4.42 5.04
C PHE A 70 -5.78 -4.31 6.35
N SER A 71 -5.79 -5.34 7.17
CA SER A 71 -5.00 -5.40 8.40
C SER A 71 -4.66 -6.84 8.73
N THR A 72 -3.45 -7.07 9.20
CA THR A 72 -3.06 -8.32 9.87
C THR A 72 -3.44 -8.26 11.34
N GLY A 73 -3.66 -9.43 11.95
CA GLY A 73 -3.94 -9.53 13.38
C GLY A 73 -2.72 -9.24 14.25
N THR A 74 -2.96 -9.00 15.53
CA THR A 74 -1.92 -8.85 16.55
C THR A 74 -1.46 -10.22 17.04
N SER A 75 -0.18 -10.33 17.44
CA SER A 75 0.36 -11.49 18.16
C SER A 75 0.69 -11.12 19.59
N SER A 76 0.36 -12.00 20.54
CA SER A 76 0.64 -11.76 21.95
C SER A 76 2.04 -12.22 22.40
N ALA A 77 2.67 -13.13 21.66
CA ALA A 77 3.96 -13.73 22.06
C ALA A 77 4.95 -13.97 20.90
N GLY A 78 4.55 -13.70 19.67
CA GLY A 78 5.39 -13.87 18.48
C GLY A 78 5.30 -12.66 17.57
N VAL A 79 5.75 -12.80 16.33
CA VAL A 79 5.59 -11.76 15.30
C VAL A 79 4.18 -11.77 14.73
N SER A 80 3.65 -10.62 14.35
CA SER A 80 2.39 -10.51 13.61
C SER A 80 2.55 -11.00 12.16
N GLY A 81 1.43 -11.26 11.49
CA GLY A 81 1.45 -11.61 10.08
C GLY A 81 2.00 -10.49 9.20
N SER A 82 2.59 -10.83 8.06
CA SER A 82 3.06 -9.87 7.07
C SER A 82 1.94 -9.51 6.08
N PHE A 83 2.03 -8.31 5.53
CA PHE A 83 1.22 -7.84 4.40
C PHE A 83 2.13 -7.60 3.20
N SER A 84 1.84 -8.20 2.05
CA SER A 84 2.64 -8.07 0.83
C SER A 84 1.77 -7.74 -0.37
N MET A 85 2.20 -6.75 -1.16
CA MET A 85 1.60 -6.40 -2.45
C MET A 85 2.71 -6.27 -3.49
N SER A 86 2.56 -6.94 -4.64
CA SER A 86 3.53 -6.88 -5.72
C SER A 86 2.85 -7.02 -7.08
N SER A 87 3.39 -6.38 -8.11
CA SER A 87 3.15 -6.76 -9.49
C SER A 87 3.99 -7.99 -9.86
N GLY A 88 3.50 -8.78 -10.81
CA GLY A 88 4.25 -9.95 -11.32
C GLY A 88 5.45 -9.55 -12.16
N ASN A 89 6.38 -10.49 -12.34
CA ASN A 89 7.50 -10.36 -13.25
C ASN A 89 7.04 -10.52 -14.72
N SER A 90 7.68 -9.81 -15.63
CA SER A 90 7.55 -10.00 -17.07
C SER A 90 8.89 -10.48 -17.64
N ASN A 91 8.86 -11.54 -18.47
CA ASN A 91 10.06 -12.07 -19.12
C ASN A 91 10.31 -11.50 -20.52
N GLY A 92 9.33 -10.80 -21.10
CA GLY A 92 9.43 -10.30 -22.48
C GLY A 92 8.94 -8.87 -22.68
N GLY A 93 8.64 -8.14 -21.61
CA GLY A 93 8.16 -6.78 -21.66
C GLY A 93 8.23 -6.13 -20.27
N ASP A 94 7.54 -5.02 -20.08
CA ASP A 94 7.50 -4.32 -18.81
C ASP A 94 6.59 -5.05 -17.81
N SER A 95 6.94 -5.03 -16.53
CA SER A 95 6.05 -5.47 -15.45
C SER A 95 4.90 -4.49 -15.26
N GLY A 96 3.80 -4.96 -14.66
CA GLY A 96 2.65 -4.10 -14.35
C GLY A 96 2.99 -3.00 -13.36
N SER A 97 2.27 -1.88 -13.44
CA SER A 97 2.41 -0.76 -12.50
C SER A 97 1.72 -1.05 -11.18
N PHE A 98 2.31 -0.56 -10.08
CA PHE A 98 1.65 -0.42 -8.79
C PHE A 98 1.35 1.07 -8.54
N ILE A 99 0.06 1.43 -8.42
CA ILE A 99 -0.37 2.83 -8.37
C ILE A 99 -1.23 3.06 -7.13
N ILE A 100 -0.84 4.03 -6.29
CA ILE A 100 -1.64 4.53 -5.17
C ILE A 100 -1.92 6.01 -5.41
N LYS A 101 -3.20 6.41 -5.42
CA LYS A 101 -3.62 7.79 -5.68
C LYS A 101 -4.68 8.23 -4.67
N ASN A 102 -4.54 9.43 -4.13
CA ASN A 102 -5.61 10.19 -3.50
C ASN A 102 -6.15 11.20 -4.51
N GLN A 103 -7.48 11.29 -4.63
CA GLN A 103 -8.16 12.26 -5.49
C GLN A 103 -9.22 13.00 -4.66
N GLY A 104 -9.24 14.32 -4.73
CA GLY A 104 -10.18 15.16 -3.99
C GLY A 104 -9.51 16.35 -3.30
N ALA A 105 -10.31 17.17 -2.64
CA ALA A 105 -9.88 18.45 -2.06
C ALA A 105 -8.93 18.30 -0.86
N SER A 106 -8.94 17.17 -0.16
CA SER A 106 -8.01 16.89 0.95
C SER A 106 -7.95 15.40 1.23
N GLY A 107 -6.80 14.82 1.09
CA GLY A 107 -6.54 13.42 1.43
C GLY A 107 -5.08 13.27 1.81
N GLY A 108 -4.81 12.63 2.93
CA GLY A 108 -3.45 12.31 3.38
C GLY A 108 -3.00 10.94 2.85
N PHE A 109 -1.71 10.79 2.68
CA PHE A 109 -1.06 9.52 2.41
C PHE A 109 0.08 9.37 3.41
N ALA A 110 0.08 8.32 4.23
CA ALA A 110 1.08 8.11 5.26
C ALA A 110 1.68 6.70 5.18
N PHE A 111 3.01 6.62 5.25
CA PHE A 111 3.75 5.41 5.54
C PHE A 111 4.41 5.56 6.91
N THR A 112 4.10 4.66 7.84
CA THR A 112 4.69 4.66 9.18
C THR A 112 5.14 3.24 9.54
N SER A 113 6.32 3.11 10.13
CA SER A 113 6.71 1.89 10.84
C SER A 113 6.12 1.90 12.25
N GLY A 114 5.97 0.72 12.85
CA GLY A 114 5.49 0.60 14.22
C GLY A 114 6.51 1.10 15.24
N ASN A 115 6.03 1.53 16.41
CA ASN A 115 6.87 1.85 17.54
C ASN A 115 7.41 0.57 18.19
N SER A 116 8.62 0.62 18.70
CA SER A 116 9.20 -0.43 19.53
C SER A 116 9.50 0.10 20.94
N ASN A 117 9.11 -0.67 21.96
CA ASN A 117 9.39 -0.32 23.35
C ASN A 117 10.69 -0.94 23.88
N ASN A 118 11.17 -2.05 23.27
CA ASN A 118 12.30 -2.83 23.77
C ASN A 118 13.26 -3.31 22.65
N GLY A 119 13.29 -2.66 21.52
CA GLY A 119 14.15 -3.04 20.40
C GLY A 119 14.10 -1.99 19.30
N ASP A 120 14.63 -2.32 18.14
CA ASP A 120 14.65 -1.42 17.00
C ASP A 120 13.24 -1.28 16.38
N SER A 121 12.90 -0.10 15.90
CA SER A 121 11.71 0.12 15.07
C SER A 121 11.94 -0.41 13.65
N GLY A 122 10.85 -0.63 12.89
CA GLY A 122 10.95 -1.06 11.51
C GLY A 122 11.61 -0.01 10.61
N SER A 123 12.33 -0.45 9.59
CA SER A 123 12.92 0.41 8.57
C SER A 123 11.98 0.63 7.39
N TYR A 124 12.20 1.70 6.66
CA TYR A 124 11.53 2.03 5.41
C TYR A 124 12.58 2.03 4.27
N LEU A 125 12.32 1.24 3.22
CA LEU A 125 13.22 1.13 2.07
C LEU A 125 12.47 1.47 0.78
N LEU A 126 13.02 2.41 -0.01
CA LEU A 126 12.50 2.79 -1.31
C LEU A 126 13.62 2.72 -2.34
N THR A 127 13.54 1.78 -3.27
CA THR A 127 14.58 1.54 -4.29
C THR A 127 13.96 1.36 -5.67
N THR A 128 14.68 1.74 -6.69
CA THR A 128 14.39 1.36 -8.08
C THR A 128 15.11 0.06 -8.42
N GLY A 129 14.56 -0.70 -9.37
CA GLY A 129 15.16 -1.96 -9.83
C GLY A 129 16.49 -1.78 -10.55
N ASN A 130 17.29 -2.85 -10.58
CA ASN A 130 18.52 -2.92 -11.39
C ASN A 130 18.18 -3.11 -12.88
N ALA A 131 18.94 -2.47 -13.76
CA ALA A 131 18.85 -2.66 -15.21
C ALA A 131 20.19 -3.21 -15.76
N VAL A 132 20.14 -4.32 -16.48
CA VAL A 132 21.33 -4.97 -17.06
C VAL A 132 21.65 -4.46 -18.46
N GLY A 133 20.65 -4.10 -19.25
CA GLY A 133 20.85 -3.66 -20.65
C GLY A 133 20.23 -2.29 -20.95
N GLY A 134 19.84 -1.52 -19.95
CA GLY A 134 19.17 -0.23 -20.11
C GLY A 134 19.41 0.70 -18.95
N LYS A 135 18.60 1.73 -18.83
CA LYS A 135 18.65 2.67 -17.70
C LYS A 135 17.85 2.13 -16.51
N SER A 136 18.35 2.28 -15.30
CA SER A 136 17.56 2.04 -14.08
C SER A 136 16.40 3.03 -13.98
N GLY A 137 15.38 2.67 -13.21
CA GLY A 137 14.24 3.55 -12.96
C GLY A 137 14.64 4.82 -12.21
N SER A 138 13.85 5.87 -12.37
CA SER A 138 14.01 7.14 -11.64
C SER A 138 13.16 7.14 -10.38
N MET A 139 13.62 7.86 -9.36
CA MET A 139 12.84 8.23 -8.18
C MET A 139 12.61 9.75 -8.20
N LEU A 140 11.34 10.17 -8.14
CA LEU A 140 10.96 11.58 -8.06
C LEU A 140 10.13 11.82 -6.78
N ILE A 141 10.57 12.76 -5.97
CA ILE A 141 9.83 13.25 -4.81
C ILE A 141 9.67 14.75 -4.99
N SER A 142 8.45 15.24 -5.14
CA SER A 142 8.18 16.66 -5.38
C SER A 142 6.89 17.09 -4.69
N THR A 143 6.82 18.36 -4.33
CA THR A 143 5.58 19.06 -4.03
C THR A 143 5.12 19.78 -5.29
N ASP A 144 3.81 19.78 -5.55
CA ASP A 144 3.25 20.38 -6.77
C ASP A 144 2.89 21.86 -6.54
N THR A 145 2.50 22.53 -7.60
CA THR A 145 2.21 23.98 -7.62
C THR A 145 0.88 24.31 -6.93
N ALA A 146 0.88 25.33 -6.09
CA ALA A 146 -0.33 25.99 -5.62
C ALA A 146 -0.67 27.15 -6.56
N THR A 147 -1.89 27.20 -7.10
CA THR A 147 -2.35 28.31 -7.96
C THR A 147 -2.79 29.54 -7.16
N SER A 148 -3.19 29.33 -5.92
CA SER A 148 -3.49 30.40 -4.95
C SER A 148 -3.20 29.87 -3.55
N GLY A 149 -2.40 30.59 -2.78
CA GLY A 149 -1.91 30.17 -1.48
C GLY A 149 -0.44 29.74 -1.52
N ASP A 150 0.06 29.24 -0.41
CA ASP A 150 1.46 28.85 -0.26
C ASP A 150 1.71 27.47 -0.89
N GLY A 151 2.89 27.27 -1.48
CA GLY A 151 3.34 25.97 -1.99
C GLY A 151 3.57 24.97 -0.85
N GLY A 152 3.55 23.66 -1.20
CA GLY A 152 3.83 22.59 -0.24
C GLY A 152 5.29 22.59 0.22
N VAL A 153 5.55 22.13 1.44
CA VAL A 153 6.90 21.96 2.00
C VAL A 153 7.37 20.53 1.78
N PHE A 154 8.61 20.36 1.36
CA PHE A 154 9.34 19.09 1.46
C PHE A 154 10.27 19.16 2.68
N GLU A 155 10.08 18.27 3.64
CA GLU A 155 10.83 18.26 4.90
C GLU A 155 11.48 16.89 5.12
N LEU A 156 12.75 16.90 5.51
CA LEU A 156 13.53 15.70 5.81
C LEU A 156 14.13 15.84 7.21
N ASN A 157 13.53 15.16 8.18
CA ASN A 157 13.99 15.16 9.57
C ASN A 157 14.64 13.83 9.92
N VAL A 158 15.72 13.88 10.65
CA VAL A 158 16.37 12.71 11.26
C VAL A 158 16.19 12.75 12.77
N GLY A 159 16.13 11.57 13.38
CA GLY A 159 15.86 11.44 14.81
C GLY A 159 17.02 11.94 15.67
N ASP A 160 16.66 12.55 16.80
CA ASP A 160 17.58 12.94 17.86
C ASP A 160 17.75 11.81 18.86
N THR A 161 18.91 11.79 19.52
CA THR A 161 19.18 10.94 20.69
C THR A 161 19.36 11.83 21.91
N PRO A 162 18.36 11.95 22.79
CA PRO A 162 18.46 12.85 23.96
C PRO A 162 19.36 12.30 25.09
N GLY A 163 19.87 11.07 24.98
CA GLY A 163 20.76 10.44 25.97
C GLY A 163 22.25 10.70 25.71
N ALA A 164 23.07 10.55 26.74
CA ALA A 164 24.54 10.83 26.68
C ALA A 164 25.35 9.82 25.85
N ASP A 165 24.79 8.63 25.57
CA ASP A 165 25.51 7.49 24.99
C ASP A 165 25.11 7.16 23.54
N GLY A 166 24.28 7.97 22.89
CA GLY A 166 23.82 7.75 21.52
C GLY A 166 24.18 8.87 20.57
N ASN A 167 24.26 8.56 19.28
CA ASN A 167 24.42 9.54 18.21
C ASN A 167 23.09 9.81 17.52
N GLY A 168 22.80 11.07 17.22
CA GLY A 168 21.66 11.43 16.36
C GLY A 168 21.77 10.83 14.97
N GLY A 169 20.66 10.74 14.27
CA GLY A 169 20.62 10.25 12.90
C GLY A 169 21.37 11.14 11.92
N SER A 170 21.71 10.62 10.75
CA SER A 170 22.39 11.37 9.69
C SER A 170 21.63 11.29 8.37
N VAL A 171 21.75 12.33 7.53
CA VAL A 171 21.35 12.33 6.12
C VAL A 171 22.59 12.12 5.27
N VAL A 172 22.57 11.09 4.40
CA VAL A 172 23.64 10.84 3.45
C VAL A 172 23.08 10.93 2.04
N ILE A 173 23.64 11.82 1.22
CA ILE A 173 23.27 11.99 -0.19
C ILE A 173 24.52 11.70 -1.02
N THR A 174 24.47 10.67 -1.87
CA THR A 174 25.60 10.26 -2.69
C THR A 174 25.22 10.28 -4.16
N ALA A 175 25.99 10.96 -4.97
CA ALA A 175 25.86 10.91 -6.43
C ALA A 175 26.44 9.61 -6.98
N GLY A 176 25.88 9.11 -8.10
CA GLY A 176 26.44 7.97 -8.82
C GLY A 176 27.76 8.34 -9.49
N ASN A 177 28.60 7.32 -9.69
CA ASN A 177 29.89 7.44 -10.36
C ASN A 177 29.90 6.64 -11.67
N THR A 178 30.60 7.13 -12.70
CA THR A 178 30.88 6.38 -13.93
C THR A 178 32.24 5.72 -13.82
N ASN A 179 32.34 4.43 -14.14
CA ASN A 179 33.58 3.67 -14.13
C ASN A 179 34.23 3.56 -15.53
N ASP A 180 33.82 4.38 -16.48
CA ASP A 180 34.32 4.31 -17.87
C ASP A 180 35.61 5.09 -18.14
N GLY A 181 36.27 5.59 -17.11
CA GLY A 181 37.55 6.33 -17.22
C GLY A 181 37.45 7.72 -17.86
N SER A 182 36.26 8.15 -18.24
CA SER A 182 36.00 9.51 -18.72
C SER A 182 35.39 10.35 -17.61
N SER A 183 36.19 11.17 -16.98
CA SER A 183 35.74 12.20 -16.04
C SER A 183 34.97 13.27 -16.79
N ASN A 184 33.66 13.18 -16.86
CA ASN A 184 32.82 14.31 -17.22
C ASN A 184 32.12 14.79 -15.93
N ASN A 185 32.70 15.80 -15.34
CA ASN A 185 32.04 16.70 -14.41
C ASN A 185 31.01 17.56 -15.14
#